data_f6baabf59e236a1ce7b011d50b5179cf
#
_entry.id   f6baabf59e236a1ce7b011d50b5179cf
#
_cell.length_a   1.000
_cell.length_b   1.000
_cell.length_c   1.000
_cell.angle_alpha   90.00
_cell.angle_beta   90.00
_cell.angle_gamma   90.00
#
_symmetry.space_group_name_H-M   'P 1'
#
loop_
_entity.id
_entity.type
_entity.pdbx_description
1 polymer ?
#
loop_
_entity_poly.entity_id
_entity_poly.type
_entity_poly.pdbx_seq_one_letter_code
_entity_poly.pdbx_strand_id
1 'polypeptide(L)'
;MKKLFFILLASIFFTSCGHKEGAHNHDHHGHHHDHEHNAKLHLTGYNDIFEVYAEADPFVTGQESTILTHITWLNNFKPLSSGKVTAILNVGGKQYTYKVDLPIQAGIYRIAITPKESGTATLTYQIETRDTTSTIEIKGIDIYTNEHEAHEMAEAITPKSINVINFTKEQSWDVDFATEQAK
;
A
#
# COMPACT_ATOMS: atom_id res chain seq x y z
N MET A 1 9.82 -9.64 64.15
CA MET A 1 8.43 -9.74 64.64
C MET A 1 7.57 -10.01 63.43
N LYS A 2 7.24 -11.30 63.15
CA LYS A 2 5.95 -11.96 63.38
C LYS A 2 4.79 -11.13 62.75
N LYS A 3 4.08 -11.64 61.74
CA LYS A 3 3.06 -12.73 61.66
C LYS A 3 2.71 -12.92 60.15
N LEU A 4 2.81 -13.97 59.55
CA LEU A 4 2.05 -15.23 59.36
C LEU A 4 0.51 -15.12 59.53
N PHE A 5 -0.26 -15.34 58.43
CA PHE A 5 -1.63 -15.87 58.37
C PHE A 5 -1.85 -16.34 56.93
N PHE A 6 -1.92 -17.49 56.60
CA PHE A 6 -2.66 -18.74 56.63
C PHE A 6 -4.14 -18.63 56.27
N ILE A 7 -4.58 -19.57 55.41
CA ILE A 7 -5.92 -20.18 55.27
C ILE A 7 -6.80 -19.51 54.20
N LEU A 8 -7.52 -20.17 53.31
CA LEU A 8 -8.03 -21.56 53.18
C LEU A 8 -8.59 -21.78 51.77
N LEU A 9 -8.42 -22.98 51.34
CA LEU A 9 -9.04 -23.78 50.28
C LEU A 9 -10.58 -23.76 50.29
N ALA A 10 -11.23 -23.63 49.12
CA ALA A 10 -12.57 -24.17 48.89
C ALA A 10 -12.80 -24.53 47.42
N SER A 11 -12.71 -25.80 47.13
CA SER A 11 -13.17 -26.46 45.93
C SER A 11 -14.71 -26.62 46.00
N ILE A 12 -15.40 -26.24 44.95
CA ILE A 12 -16.78 -26.69 44.76
C ILE A 12 -16.94 -27.19 43.32
N PHE A 13 -17.05 -28.49 43.18
CA PHE A 13 -17.54 -29.14 41.95
C PHE A 13 -19.05 -29.02 41.92
N PHE A 14 -19.59 -28.57 40.80
CA PHE A 14 -20.97 -28.90 40.41
C PHE A 14 -21.01 -29.43 38.99
N THR A 15 -21.15 -30.70 38.86
CA THR A 15 -21.68 -31.39 37.68
C THR A 15 -23.20 -31.20 37.64
N SER A 16 -23.69 -30.70 36.53
CA SER A 16 -25.13 -30.87 36.20
C SER A 16 -25.27 -31.10 34.70
N CYS A 17 -25.54 -32.37 34.36
CA CYS A 17 -26.12 -32.75 33.08
C CYS A 17 -27.57 -32.31 33.05
N GLY A 18 -27.97 -31.61 31.99
CA GLY A 18 -29.35 -31.29 31.67
C GLY A 18 -29.55 -31.31 30.17
N HIS A 19 -29.93 -32.45 29.66
CA HIS A 19 -30.36 -32.64 28.26
C HIS A 19 -31.73 -32.00 28.06
N LYS A 20 -31.87 -31.01 27.15
CA LYS A 20 -33.16 -30.63 26.58
C LYS A 20 -32.95 -30.37 25.09
N GLU A 21 -33.55 -31.23 24.30
CA GLU A 21 -33.81 -31.02 22.88
C GLU A 21 -34.68 -29.78 22.71
N GLY A 22 -34.28 -28.87 21.83
CA GLY A 22 -35.04 -27.67 21.48
C GLY A 22 -34.53 -27.11 20.16
N ALA A 23 -35.33 -27.34 19.12
CA ALA A 23 -35.44 -26.64 17.84
C ALA A 23 -34.18 -25.93 17.30
N HIS A 24 -33.59 -26.53 16.29
CA HIS A 24 -32.58 -25.89 15.45
C HIS A 24 -33.22 -24.76 14.62
N ASN A 25 -33.09 -23.53 15.09
CA ASN A 25 -33.08 -22.38 14.19
C ASN A 25 -31.66 -22.25 13.66
N HIS A 26 -31.47 -22.65 12.43
CA HIS A 26 -30.27 -22.32 11.66
C HIS A 26 -30.39 -20.87 11.24
N ASP A 27 -30.02 -19.94 12.13
CA ASP A 27 -29.57 -18.63 11.70
C ASP A 27 -28.22 -18.83 10.99
N HIS A 28 -28.30 -18.89 9.68
CA HIS A 28 -27.14 -18.72 8.82
C HIS A 28 -26.56 -17.30 9.07
N HIS A 29 -25.73 -17.17 10.08
CA HIS A 29 -24.73 -16.12 10.06
C HIS A 29 -23.78 -16.47 8.91
N GLY A 30 -24.13 -15.97 7.73
CA GLY A 30 -23.21 -15.86 6.63
C GLY A 30 -22.05 -15.02 7.14
N HIS A 31 -20.94 -15.69 7.45
CA HIS A 31 -19.66 -15.03 7.45
C HIS A 31 -19.42 -14.62 6.00
N HIS A 32 -19.92 -13.43 5.64
CA HIS A 32 -19.34 -12.69 4.55
C HIS A 32 -17.88 -12.42 4.99
N HIS A 33 -16.99 -13.31 4.61
CA HIS A 33 -15.63 -12.93 4.36
C HIS A 33 -15.72 -12.03 3.12
N ASP A 34 -16.05 -10.77 3.35
CA ASP A 34 -15.72 -9.73 2.43
C ASP A 34 -14.19 -9.77 2.33
N HIS A 35 -13.71 -10.54 1.37
CA HIS A 35 -12.43 -10.26 0.78
C HIS A 35 -12.65 -8.92 0.08
N GLU A 36 -12.54 -7.84 0.86
CA GLU A 36 -12.33 -6.53 0.29
C GLU A 36 -11.05 -6.64 -0.56
N HIS A 37 -11.25 -6.94 -1.83
CA HIS A 37 -10.25 -6.68 -2.84
C HIS A 37 -10.18 -5.16 -2.97
N ASN A 38 -9.51 -4.55 -2.00
CA ASN A 38 -9.23 -3.11 -2.06
C ASN A 38 -8.43 -2.87 -3.34
N ALA A 39 -9.11 -2.36 -4.36
CA ALA A 39 -8.47 -2.00 -5.61
C ALA A 39 -7.36 -0.99 -5.33
N LYS A 40 -6.13 -1.32 -5.75
CA LYS A 40 -4.97 -0.43 -5.56
C LYS A 40 -4.79 0.47 -6.77
N LEU A 41 -4.32 1.69 -6.53
CA LEU A 41 -3.77 2.54 -7.57
C LEU A 41 -2.41 2.00 -7.97
N HIS A 42 -2.19 1.87 -9.27
CA HIS A 42 -0.91 1.55 -9.87
C HIS A 42 -0.40 2.75 -10.63
N LEU A 43 0.65 3.36 -10.15
CA LEU A 43 1.23 4.58 -10.69
C LEU A 43 2.56 4.26 -11.33
N THR A 44 2.75 4.63 -12.59
CA THR A 44 4.01 4.38 -13.31
C THR A 44 4.49 5.66 -13.98
N GLY A 45 5.77 5.94 -13.80
CA GLY A 45 6.47 7.03 -14.47
C GLY A 45 7.92 6.66 -14.74
N TYR A 46 8.52 7.23 -15.75
CA TYR A 46 9.93 6.98 -16.10
C TYR A 46 10.53 8.17 -16.85
N ASN A 47 11.83 8.21 -16.83
CA ASN A 47 12.65 9.06 -17.69
C ASN A 47 13.84 8.25 -18.21
N ASP A 48 14.89 8.90 -18.70
CA ASP A 48 16.06 8.18 -19.27
C ASP A 48 16.92 7.47 -18.21
N ILE A 49 16.70 7.73 -16.90
CA ILE A 49 17.55 7.24 -15.82
C ILE A 49 16.80 6.20 -14.95
N PHE A 50 15.58 6.54 -14.55
CA PHE A 50 14.80 5.77 -13.61
C PHE A 50 13.40 5.45 -14.11
N GLU A 51 12.91 4.31 -13.65
CA GLU A 51 11.48 3.99 -13.61
C GLU A 51 11.02 4.07 -12.15
N VAL A 52 9.84 4.65 -11.96
CA VAL A 52 9.07 4.61 -10.72
C VAL A 52 7.80 3.80 -10.98
N TYR A 53 7.60 2.74 -10.21
CA TYR A 53 6.34 2.03 -10.09
C TYR A 53 5.85 2.16 -8.66
N ALA A 54 4.61 2.54 -8.45
CA ALA A 54 4.10 2.75 -7.11
C ALA A 54 2.68 2.19 -6.95
N GLU A 55 2.42 1.65 -5.77
CA GLU A 55 1.12 1.13 -5.36
C GLU A 55 0.63 1.88 -4.13
N ALA A 56 -0.64 2.24 -4.13
CA ALA A 56 -1.28 2.92 -3.01
C ALA A 56 -2.76 2.59 -2.94
N ASP A 57 -3.38 2.83 -1.80
CA ASP A 57 -4.83 2.93 -1.73
C ASP A 57 -5.29 4.20 -2.46
N PRO A 58 -6.51 4.23 -3.00
CA PRO A 58 -7.08 5.44 -3.59
C PRO A 58 -6.98 6.62 -2.62
N PHE A 59 -6.60 7.78 -3.13
CA PHE A 59 -6.37 8.95 -2.29
C PHE A 59 -7.67 9.63 -1.89
N VAL A 60 -7.84 9.83 -0.58
CA VAL A 60 -8.99 10.54 0.00
C VAL A 60 -8.50 11.75 0.79
N THR A 61 -9.18 12.87 0.63
CA THR A 61 -8.84 14.12 1.33
C THR A 61 -8.86 13.94 2.85
N GLY A 62 -7.78 14.34 3.51
CA GLY A 62 -7.64 14.29 4.96
C GLY A 62 -7.25 12.92 5.52
N GLN A 63 -7.18 11.88 4.69
CA GLN A 63 -6.75 10.54 5.10
C GLN A 63 -5.30 10.28 4.71
N GLU A 64 -4.58 9.56 5.57
CA GLU A 64 -3.24 9.11 5.26
C GLU A 64 -3.30 7.87 4.35
N SER A 65 -2.58 7.93 3.25
CA SER A 65 -2.33 6.79 2.36
C SER A 65 -0.83 6.52 2.29
N THR A 66 -0.47 5.25 2.37
CA THR A 66 0.90 4.79 2.18
C THR A 66 1.13 4.43 0.72
N ILE A 67 2.09 5.10 0.10
CA ILE A 67 2.57 4.76 -1.24
C ILE A 67 3.78 3.84 -1.09
N LEU A 68 3.69 2.63 -1.63
CA LEU A 68 4.84 1.74 -1.78
C LEU A 68 5.44 1.97 -3.16
N THR A 69 6.59 2.62 -3.17
CA THR A 69 7.26 3.10 -4.39
C THR A 69 8.48 2.25 -4.71
N HIS A 70 8.51 1.67 -5.89
CA HIS A 70 9.62 0.88 -6.42
C HIS A 70 10.40 1.73 -7.43
N ILE A 71 11.70 1.88 -7.24
CA ILE A 71 12.57 2.68 -8.10
C ILE A 71 13.63 1.78 -8.72
N THR A 72 13.64 1.75 -10.05
CA THR A 72 14.52 0.92 -10.86
C THR A 72 15.46 1.79 -11.69
N TRP A 73 16.75 1.49 -11.71
CA TRP A 73 17.70 2.02 -12.67
C TRP A 73 17.43 1.45 -14.06
N LEU A 74 17.22 2.30 -15.08
CA LEU A 74 16.94 1.84 -16.44
C LEU A 74 18.18 1.36 -17.21
N ASN A 75 19.37 1.72 -16.77
CA ASN A 75 20.60 1.28 -17.41
C ASN A 75 20.98 -0.19 -17.16
N ASN A 76 20.47 -0.78 -16.09
CA ASN A 76 20.76 -2.16 -15.69
C ASN A 76 19.58 -2.94 -15.11
N PHE A 77 18.41 -2.30 -15.03
CA PHE A 77 17.17 -2.87 -14.49
C PHE A 77 17.27 -3.36 -13.04
N LYS A 78 18.18 -2.80 -12.26
CA LYS A 78 18.37 -3.14 -10.85
C LYS A 78 17.74 -2.08 -9.93
N PRO A 79 17.38 -2.47 -8.68
CA PRO A 79 16.76 -1.55 -7.73
C PRO A 79 17.70 -0.43 -7.29
N LEU A 80 17.16 0.75 -7.00
CA LEU A 80 17.87 1.84 -6.37
C LEU A 80 18.19 1.48 -4.91
N SER A 81 19.41 1.07 -4.62
CA SER A 81 19.81 0.58 -3.30
C SER A 81 20.04 1.68 -2.25
N SER A 82 20.22 2.93 -2.69
CA SER A 82 20.41 4.08 -1.80
C SER A 82 20.06 5.37 -2.53
N GLY A 83 19.54 6.35 -1.82
CA GLY A 83 19.16 7.66 -2.33
C GLY A 83 18.02 8.25 -1.53
N LYS A 84 17.85 9.55 -1.64
CA LYS A 84 16.74 10.29 -1.06
C LYS A 84 15.62 10.43 -2.09
N VAL A 85 14.39 10.25 -1.67
CA VAL A 85 13.20 10.45 -2.50
C VAL A 85 12.34 11.54 -1.88
N THR A 86 12.00 12.53 -2.67
CA THR A 86 11.04 13.57 -2.31
C THR A 86 9.82 13.41 -3.22
N ALA A 87 8.68 13.09 -2.64
CA ALA A 87 7.40 13.09 -3.33
C ALA A 87 6.71 14.44 -3.15
N ILE A 88 6.33 15.08 -4.24
CA ILE A 88 5.67 16.38 -4.26
C ILE A 88 4.30 16.20 -4.89
N LEU A 89 3.26 16.29 -4.07
CA LEU A 89 1.87 16.23 -4.52
C LEU A 89 1.39 17.64 -4.83
N ASN A 90 1.01 17.88 -6.08
CA ASN A 90 0.42 19.14 -6.52
C ASN A 90 -1.06 18.92 -6.85
N VAL A 91 -1.95 19.61 -6.11
CA VAL A 91 -3.40 19.58 -6.29
C VAL A 91 -3.96 20.98 -6.06
N GLY A 92 -4.85 21.45 -6.92
CA GLY A 92 -5.45 22.78 -6.81
C GLY A 92 -4.43 23.93 -6.83
N GLY A 93 -3.25 23.74 -7.39
CA GLY A 93 -2.15 24.73 -7.41
C GLY A 93 -1.35 24.81 -6.10
N LYS A 94 -1.65 23.96 -5.11
CA LYS A 94 -0.89 23.85 -3.86
C LYS A 94 0.02 22.63 -3.90
N GLN A 95 1.18 22.73 -3.27
CA GLN A 95 2.18 21.68 -3.22
C GLN A 95 2.37 21.17 -1.80
N TYR A 96 2.40 19.85 -1.65
CA TYR A 96 2.65 19.13 -0.41
C TYR A 96 3.86 18.22 -0.61
N THR A 97 4.84 18.33 0.27
CA THR A 97 6.14 17.67 0.10
C THR A 97 6.37 16.62 1.19
N TYR A 98 6.74 15.43 0.78
CA TYR A 98 7.01 14.27 1.63
C TYR A 98 8.40 13.72 1.30
N LYS A 99 9.26 13.54 2.31
CA LYS A 99 10.66 13.14 2.11
C LYS A 99 10.95 11.82 2.79
N VAL A 100 11.71 10.97 2.08
CA VAL A 100 12.25 9.72 2.61
C VAL A 100 13.73 9.66 2.26
N ASP A 101 14.57 9.56 3.26
CA ASP A 101 16.02 9.62 3.08
C ASP A 101 16.64 8.28 2.63
N LEU A 102 16.00 7.15 2.98
CA LEU A 102 16.51 5.81 2.67
C LEU A 102 15.37 4.86 2.32
N PRO A 103 15.61 3.90 1.42
CA PRO A 103 14.64 2.85 1.14
C PRO A 103 14.49 1.90 2.35
N ILE A 104 13.31 1.31 2.49
CA ILE A 104 13.05 0.25 3.49
C ILE A 104 13.68 -1.09 3.09
N GLN A 105 13.86 -1.29 1.80
CA GLN A 105 14.56 -2.38 1.14
C GLN A 105 15.10 -1.83 -0.18
N ALA A 106 16.15 -2.43 -0.74
CA ALA A 106 16.72 -1.97 -2.02
C ALA A 106 15.62 -1.72 -3.05
N GLY A 107 15.53 -0.50 -3.56
CA GLY A 107 14.53 -0.05 -4.52
C GLY A 107 13.17 0.30 -3.95
N ILE A 108 12.86 -0.02 -2.69
CA ILE A 108 11.51 0.15 -2.12
C ILE A 108 11.48 1.29 -1.10
N TYR A 109 10.68 2.30 -1.39
CA TYR A 109 10.43 3.45 -0.53
C TYR A 109 8.99 3.46 -0.05
N ARG A 110 8.78 3.68 1.24
CA ARG A 110 7.45 3.85 1.83
C ARG A 110 7.23 5.32 2.11
N ILE A 111 6.25 5.91 1.44
CA ILE A 111 5.94 7.34 1.54
C ILE A 111 4.51 7.48 2.06
N ALA A 112 4.35 8.02 3.27
CA ALA A 112 3.03 8.36 3.80
C ALA A 112 2.62 9.75 3.35
N ILE A 113 1.47 9.86 2.70
CA ILE A 113 0.91 11.15 2.26
C ILE A 113 -0.48 11.35 2.84
N THR A 114 -0.83 12.60 3.11
CA THR A 114 -2.17 12.99 3.52
C THR A 114 -2.63 14.15 2.64
N PRO A 115 -3.37 13.90 1.57
CA PRO A 115 -3.90 14.96 0.71
C PRO A 115 -4.77 15.92 1.51
N LYS A 116 -4.65 17.21 1.26
CA LYS A 116 -5.45 18.22 1.97
C LYS A 116 -6.63 18.74 1.16
N GLU A 117 -6.65 18.45 -0.13
CA GLU A 117 -7.67 18.89 -1.08
C GLU A 117 -7.99 17.76 -2.04
N SER A 118 -9.24 17.71 -2.50
CA SER A 118 -9.70 16.81 -3.58
C SER A 118 -9.44 17.42 -4.95
N GLY A 119 -9.47 16.59 -5.96
CA GLY A 119 -9.30 16.95 -7.37
C GLY A 119 -8.18 16.19 -8.03
N THR A 120 -7.96 16.49 -9.31
CA THR A 120 -6.90 15.84 -10.08
C THR A 120 -5.53 16.42 -9.73
N ALA A 121 -4.61 15.55 -9.35
CA ALA A 121 -3.28 15.88 -8.88
C ALA A 121 -2.18 15.43 -9.85
N THR A 122 -0.99 16.00 -9.62
CA THR A 122 0.28 15.51 -10.17
C THR A 122 1.18 15.12 -9.00
N LEU A 123 1.74 13.92 -9.06
CA LEU A 123 2.75 13.43 -8.11
C LEU A 123 4.12 13.48 -8.79
N THR A 124 5.01 14.28 -8.26
CA THR A 124 6.37 14.43 -8.75
C THR A 124 7.33 13.73 -7.80
N TYR A 125 8.10 12.80 -8.31
CA TYR A 125 9.21 12.16 -7.60
C TYR A 125 10.51 12.86 -7.94
N GLN A 126 11.17 13.42 -6.95
CA GLN A 126 12.52 13.94 -7.03
C GLN A 126 13.45 12.92 -6.36
N ILE A 127 14.33 12.32 -7.16
CA ILE A 127 15.22 11.24 -6.74
C ILE A 127 16.65 11.79 -6.70
N GLU A 128 17.23 11.82 -5.52
CA GLU A 128 18.60 12.30 -5.29
C GLU A 128 19.49 11.11 -4.89
N THR A 129 20.48 10.84 -5.70
CA THR A 129 21.54 9.87 -5.40
C THR A 129 22.86 10.58 -5.17
N ARG A 130 23.93 9.84 -4.88
CA ARG A 130 25.27 10.40 -4.77
C ARG A 130 25.71 11.10 -6.07
N ASP A 131 25.32 10.55 -7.22
CA ASP A 131 25.90 10.93 -8.51
C ASP A 131 24.92 11.68 -9.42
N THR A 132 23.62 11.66 -9.10
CA THR A 132 22.61 12.29 -9.94
C THR A 132 21.38 12.72 -9.16
N THR A 133 20.69 13.73 -9.70
CA THR A 133 19.35 14.14 -9.29
C THR A 133 18.45 14.05 -10.50
N SER A 134 17.27 13.45 -10.35
CA SER A 134 16.33 13.22 -11.43
C SER A 134 14.90 13.47 -10.97
N THR A 135 14.03 13.83 -11.90
CA THR A 135 12.62 14.13 -11.63
C THR A 135 11.72 13.33 -12.56
N ILE A 136 10.66 12.75 -11.99
CA ILE A 136 9.62 12.02 -12.71
C ILE A 136 8.26 12.54 -12.28
N GLU A 137 7.41 12.89 -13.23
CA GLU A 137 6.03 13.33 -12.98
C GLU A 137 5.03 12.27 -13.39
N ILE A 138 4.06 12.00 -12.50
CA ILE A 138 2.90 11.16 -12.76
C ILE A 138 1.66 12.05 -12.63
N LYS A 139 0.92 12.21 -13.71
CA LYS A 139 -0.22 13.12 -13.83
C LYS A 139 -1.54 12.35 -13.78
N GLY A 140 -2.63 13.08 -13.53
CA GLY A 140 -3.98 12.52 -13.63
C GLY A 140 -4.32 11.61 -12.46
N ILE A 141 -3.81 11.91 -11.27
CA ILE A 141 -4.12 11.17 -10.06
C ILE A 141 -5.31 11.83 -9.39
N ASP A 142 -6.41 11.10 -9.24
CA ASP A 142 -7.59 11.65 -8.60
C ASP A 142 -7.54 11.48 -7.09
N ILE A 143 -7.88 12.55 -6.38
CA ILE A 143 -8.03 12.61 -4.92
C ILE A 143 -9.51 12.84 -4.63
N TYR A 144 -10.13 11.88 -3.99
CA TYR A 144 -11.56 11.86 -3.73
C TYR A 144 -11.93 12.58 -2.42
N THR A 145 -13.21 12.93 -2.29
CA THR A 145 -13.73 13.57 -1.07
C THR A 145 -14.10 12.55 0.01
N ASN A 146 -14.39 11.30 -0.38
CA ASN A 146 -14.79 10.22 0.52
C ASN A 146 -14.32 8.84 0.01
N GLU A 147 -14.27 7.87 0.92
CA GLU A 147 -13.80 6.51 0.64
C GLU A 147 -14.68 5.75 -0.36
N HIS A 148 -16.00 5.93 -0.27
CA HIS A 148 -16.94 5.18 -1.10
C HIS A 148 -16.70 5.50 -2.59
N GLU A 149 -16.62 6.78 -2.93
CA GLU A 149 -16.32 7.24 -4.29
C GLU A 149 -14.94 6.74 -4.76
N ALA A 150 -13.94 6.82 -3.86
CA ALA A 150 -12.58 6.37 -4.14
C ALA A 150 -12.52 4.88 -4.50
N HIS A 151 -13.24 4.04 -3.75
CA HIS A 151 -13.30 2.60 -4.00
C HIS A 151 -14.07 2.26 -5.27
N GLU A 152 -15.23 2.86 -5.50
CA GLU A 152 -16.02 2.64 -6.73
C GLU A 152 -15.18 2.94 -7.99
N MET A 153 -14.48 4.07 -7.98
CA MET A 153 -13.66 4.46 -9.14
C MET A 153 -12.44 3.57 -9.31
N ALA A 154 -11.78 3.16 -8.23
CA ALA A 154 -10.65 2.24 -8.30
C ALA A 154 -11.06 0.85 -8.83
N GLU A 155 -12.20 0.33 -8.40
CA GLU A 155 -12.74 -0.93 -8.92
C GLU A 155 -13.10 -0.84 -10.41
N ALA A 156 -13.64 0.30 -10.86
CA ALA A 156 -14.01 0.51 -12.24
C ALA A 156 -12.82 0.48 -13.21
N ILE A 157 -11.64 0.93 -12.76
CA ILE A 157 -10.41 0.94 -13.57
C ILE A 157 -9.54 -0.31 -13.39
N THR A 158 -9.79 -1.12 -12.37
CA THR A 158 -9.02 -2.34 -12.13
C THR A 158 -9.44 -3.42 -13.13
N PRO A 159 -8.52 -3.94 -13.96
CA PRO A 159 -8.85 -5.00 -14.89
C PRO A 159 -9.31 -6.25 -14.13
N LYS A 160 -10.48 -6.77 -14.45
CA LYS A 160 -10.92 -8.10 -13.97
C LYS A 160 -10.06 -9.16 -14.65
N SER A 161 -8.91 -9.47 -14.09
CA SER A 161 -7.99 -10.44 -14.66
C SER A 161 -8.45 -11.86 -14.32
N ILE A 162 -8.67 -12.63 -15.38
CA ILE A 162 -8.89 -14.06 -15.31
C ILE A 162 -7.56 -14.71 -15.75
N ASN A 163 -6.92 -15.48 -14.87
CA ASN A 163 -5.67 -16.22 -15.16
C ASN A 163 -4.42 -15.36 -15.45
N VAL A 164 -4.11 -14.39 -14.59
CA VAL A 164 -2.84 -13.67 -14.65
C VAL A 164 -1.84 -14.26 -13.67
N ILE A 165 -0.62 -14.51 -14.13
CA ILE A 165 0.52 -14.77 -13.26
C ILE A 165 1.07 -13.40 -12.86
N ASN A 166 0.99 -13.08 -11.57
CA ASN A 166 1.57 -11.85 -11.07
C ASN A 166 3.09 -11.96 -11.05
N PHE A 167 3.74 -11.07 -11.77
CA PHE A 167 5.19 -10.91 -11.77
C PHE A 167 5.50 -9.58 -11.09
N THR A 168 6.04 -9.63 -9.87
CA THR A 168 6.27 -8.42 -9.07
C THR A 168 7.51 -7.66 -9.53
N LYS A 169 7.63 -6.40 -9.13
CA LYS A 169 8.81 -5.59 -9.42
C LYS A 169 10.08 -6.20 -8.83
N GLU A 170 10.00 -6.72 -7.63
CA GLU A 170 11.12 -7.38 -6.95
C GLU A 170 11.61 -8.60 -7.75
N GLN A 171 10.68 -9.40 -8.26
CA GLN A 171 11.05 -10.53 -9.13
C GLN A 171 11.74 -10.07 -10.41
N SER A 172 11.35 -8.91 -10.97
CA SER A 172 12.00 -8.36 -12.15
C SER A 172 13.46 -7.96 -11.90
N TRP A 173 13.80 -7.55 -10.68
CA TRP A 173 15.16 -7.18 -10.32
C TRP A 173 16.11 -8.37 -10.16
N ASP A 174 15.57 -9.57 -9.92
CA ASP A 174 16.32 -10.82 -9.79
C ASP A 174 16.67 -11.46 -11.15
N VAL A 175 15.95 -11.03 -12.21
CA VAL A 175 16.19 -11.55 -13.57
C VAL A 175 17.16 -10.64 -14.33
N ASP A 176 18.13 -11.25 -15.01
CA ASP A 176 18.99 -10.52 -15.94
C ASP A 176 18.32 -10.47 -17.32
N PHE A 177 17.91 -9.29 -17.73
CA PHE A 177 17.35 -9.04 -19.06
C PHE A 177 17.93 -7.77 -19.68
N ALA A 178 17.85 -7.69 -21.00
CA ALA A 178 18.26 -6.54 -21.78
C ALA A 178 17.20 -6.23 -22.84
N THR A 179 17.14 -4.98 -23.25
CA THR A 179 16.27 -4.52 -24.33
C THR A 179 17.09 -4.14 -25.56
N GLU A 180 16.56 -4.40 -26.76
CA GLU A 180 17.14 -4.00 -28.04
C GLU A 180 16.07 -3.27 -28.87
N GLN A 181 16.49 -2.27 -29.66
CA GLN A 181 15.58 -1.64 -30.61
C GLN A 181 15.19 -2.62 -31.69
N ALA A 182 13.88 -2.71 -31.97
CA ALA A 182 13.39 -3.45 -33.12
C ALA A 182 13.91 -2.82 -34.41
N LYS A 183 14.45 -3.63 -35.31
CA LYS A 183 14.95 -3.23 -36.63
C LYS A 183 13.84 -3.29 -37.66
#